data_81e587e06ed131d0848735e72241ae1e
#
_entry.id   81e587e06ed131d0848735e72241ae1e
#
_cell.length_a   1.000
_cell.length_b   1.000
_cell.length_c   1.000
_cell.angle_alpha   90.00
_cell.angle_beta   90.00
_cell.angle_gamma   90.00
#
_symmetry.space_group_name_H-M   'P 1'
#
loop_
_entity.id
_entity.type
_entity.pdbx_description
1 polymer ?
#
loop_
_entity_poly.entity_id
_entity_poly.type
_entity_poly.pdbx_seq_one_letter_code
_entity_poly.pdbx_strand_id
1 'polypeptide(L)'
;MTGMRWIAAAALAALVSLPLAAVTPEVERGEKALAAGDFDAAISAFEAALEATPDDMQAGSQYRQAVLRRSIRAKPKEGNVADYDKEIAYFEKLAAKNPTASMAFLNYGFSYVDKIPAAGSITQVILANTALTQFTKSIDLKPTWIALYTRGNSYLYWPRIFGRSQLGVNDLEKAYGMQKGQGKKSYYVRVFISLGDGYWKTDNMDKAKAIWKEGLAMFPESQGLKDRLAKDGDALKEYIDSVLDPGKRVDTDLRELWAQQ
;
A
#
# COMPACT_ATOMS: atom_id res chain seq x y z
N MET A 1 -5.81 68.02 -20.04
CA MET A 1 -6.34 66.73 -20.57
C MET A 1 -5.19 65.73 -20.57
N THR A 2 -5.02 65.01 -19.50
CA THR A 2 -3.88 64.05 -19.28
C THR A 2 -4.43 62.64 -19.38
N GLY A 3 -4.08 61.95 -20.45
CA GLY A 3 -4.45 60.55 -20.68
C GLY A 3 -3.58 59.58 -19.90
N MET A 4 -4.20 58.81 -19.01
CA MET A 4 -3.58 57.77 -18.20
C MET A 4 -3.52 56.46 -18.98
N ARG A 5 -2.32 56.04 -19.40
CA ARG A 5 -2.08 54.76 -20.11
C ARG A 5 -1.96 53.64 -19.06
N TRP A 6 -2.91 52.73 -19.07
CA TRP A 6 -2.85 51.48 -18.30
C TRP A 6 -1.92 50.50 -19.00
N ILE A 7 -0.79 50.16 -18.36
CA ILE A 7 0.08 49.06 -18.79
C ILE A 7 -0.44 47.80 -18.10
N ALA A 8 -1.06 46.89 -18.86
CA ALA A 8 -1.43 45.57 -18.40
C ALA A 8 -0.17 44.68 -18.39
N ALA A 9 0.34 44.39 -17.21
CA ALA A 9 1.40 43.38 -17.03
C ALA A 9 0.76 41.99 -17.11
N ALA A 10 0.97 41.29 -18.22
CA ALA A 10 0.63 39.87 -18.33
C ALA A 10 1.69 39.05 -17.58
N ALA A 11 1.32 38.53 -16.41
CA ALA A 11 2.13 37.54 -15.70
C ALA A 11 2.05 36.20 -16.44
N LEU A 12 3.11 35.83 -17.14
CA LEU A 12 3.29 34.51 -17.73
C LEU A 12 3.58 33.52 -16.61
N ALA A 13 2.57 32.79 -16.16
CA ALA A 13 2.77 31.66 -15.24
C ALA A 13 3.44 30.52 -16.02
N ALA A 14 4.76 30.38 -15.86
CA ALA A 14 5.48 29.22 -16.35
C ALA A 14 5.02 28.00 -15.56
N LEU A 15 4.21 27.15 -16.16
CA LEU A 15 3.93 25.80 -15.69
C LEU A 15 5.24 25.01 -15.77
N VAL A 16 5.97 24.97 -14.66
CA VAL A 16 7.08 24.03 -14.48
C VAL A 16 6.46 22.65 -14.37
N SER A 17 6.33 21.97 -15.49
CA SER A 17 6.08 20.53 -15.50
C SER A 17 7.32 19.87 -14.85
N LEU A 18 7.17 19.43 -13.58
CA LEU A 18 8.17 18.58 -12.96
C LEU A 18 8.29 17.32 -13.84
N PRO A 19 9.49 16.94 -14.29
CA PRO A 19 9.64 15.73 -15.05
C PRO A 19 9.19 14.56 -14.17
N LEU A 20 8.37 13.67 -14.72
CA LEU A 20 8.13 12.35 -14.15
C LEU A 20 9.50 11.76 -13.86
N ALA A 21 9.75 11.33 -12.61
CA ALA A 21 11.04 10.74 -12.27
C ALA A 21 11.28 9.56 -13.21
N ALA A 22 12.29 9.71 -14.09
CA ALA A 22 12.63 8.64 -15.02
C ALA A 22 13.05 7.41 -14.21
N VAL A 23 12.55 6.23 -14.61
CA VAL A 23 12.96 4.95 -14.02
C VAL A 23 14.48 4.84 -14.13
N THR A 24 15.14 4.55 -13.02
CA THR A 24 16.61 4.47 -13.02
C THR A 24 17.09 3.23 -13.76
N PRO A 25 18.32 3.23 -14.33
CA PRO A 25 18.89 2.03 -14.98
C PRO A 25 18.95 0.80 -14.08
N GLU A 26 19.10 1.03 -12.76
CA GLU A 26 19.10 -0.04 -11.75
C GLU A 26 17.73 -0.69 -11.63
N VAL A 27 16.65 0.12 -11.57
CA VAL A 27 15.27 -0.37 -11.53
C VAL A 27 14.93 -1.13 -12.81
N GLU A 28 15.30 -0.61 -13.98
CA GLU A 28 15.06 -1.31 -15.26
C GLU A 28 15.79 -2.68 -15.31
N ARG A 29 17.05 -2.74 -14.84
CA ARG A 29 17.78 -4.01 -14.73
C ARG A 29 17.08 -4.98 -13.78
N GLY A 30 16.65 -4.48 -12.63
CA GLY A 30 15.94 -5.26 -11.62
C GLY A 30 14.64 -5.85 -12.18
N GLU A 31 13.83 -5.05 -12.86
CA GLU A 31 12.58 -5.52 -13.48
C GLU A 31 12.81 -6.55 -14.58
N LYS A 32 13.84 -6.35 -15.42
CA LYS A 32 14.22 -7.32 -16.45
C LYS A 32 14.66 -8.65 -15.85
N ALA A 33 15.49 -8.61 -14.81
CA ALA A 33 15.93 -9.81 -14.09
C ALA A 33 14.74 -10.51 -13.38
N LEU A 34 13.85 -9.74 -12.74
CA LEU A 34 12.64 -10.26 -12.10
C LEU A 34 11.70 -10.95 -13.10
N ALA A 35 11.52 -10.37 -14.28
CA ALA A 35 10.73 -10.95 -15.36
C ALA A 35 11.35 -12.24 -15.90
N ALA A 36 12.69 -12.32 -15.94
CA ALA A 36 13.43 -13.52 -16.34
C ALA A 36 13.48 -14.61 -15.25
N GLY A 37 12.99 -14.32 -14.02
CA GLY A 37 13.05 -15.23 -12.88
C GLY A 37 14.43 -15.32 -12.22
N ASP A 38 15.35 -14.42 -12.57
CA ASP A 38 16.64 -14.26 -11.90
C ASP A 38 16.48 -13.33 -10.69
N PHE A 39 16.00 -13.94 -9.59
CA PHE A 39 15.65 -13.18 -8.41
C PHE A 39 16.86 -12.60 -7.67
N ASP A 40 18.02 -13.24 -7.74
CA ASP A 40 19.23 -12.75 -7.07
C ASP A 40 19.78 -11.52 -7.81
N ALA A 41 19.81 -11.54 -9.14
CA ALA A 41 20.17 -10.37 -9.94
C ALA A 41 19.15 -9.22 -9.75
N ALA A 42 17.84 -9.54 -9.66
CA ALA A 42 16.80 -8.56 -9.41
C ALA A 42 16.98 -7.88 -8.03
N ILE A 43 17.20 -8.66 -6.99
CA ILE A 43 17.43 -8.17 -5.61
C ILE A 43 18.63 -7.22 -5.60
N SER A 44 19.78 -7.64 -6.16
CA SER A 44 21.00 -6.83 -6.20
C SER A 44 20.80 -5.51 -6.96
N ALA A 45 20.03 -5.51 -8.03
CA ALA A 45 19.75 -4.31 -8.81
C ALA A 45 18.84 -3.33 -8.03
N PHE A 46 17.81 -3.84 -7.36
CA PHE A 46 16.92 -3.00 -6.54
C PHE A 46 17.60 -2.49 -5.26
N GLU A 47 18.54 -3.26 -4.67
CA GLU A 47 19.38 -2.76 -3.56
C GLU A 47 20.21 -1.55 -4.01
N ALA A 48 20.84 -1.62 -5.18
CA ALA A 48 21.62 -0.51 -5.73
C ALA A 48 20.73 0.74 -5.98
N ALA A 49 19.50 0.54 -6.49
CA ALA A 49 18.53 1.62 -6.68
C ALA A 49 18.13 2.26 -5.34
N LEU A 50 17.87 1.46 -4.30
CA LEU A 50 17.46 1.92 -2.98
C LEU A 50 18.61 2.58 -2.18
N GLU A 51 19.85 2.17 -2.41
CA GLU A 51 21.00 2.87 -1.83
C GLU A 51 21.16 4.29 -2.40
N ALA A 52 20.86 4.48 -3.69
CA ALA A 52 20.87 5.78 -4.34
C ALA A 52 19.63 6.61 -3.98
N THR A 53 18.46 5.98 -3.92
CA THR A 53 17.17 6.65 -3.66
C THR A 53 16.34 5.83 -2.67
N PRO A 54 16.55 5.99 -1.36
CA PRO A 54 15.89 5.20 -0.31
C PRO A 54 14.35 5.36 -0.27
N ASP A 55 13.84 6.43 -0.86
CA ASP A 55 12.40 6.76 -0.93
C ASP A 55 11.76 6.30 -2.27
N ASP A 56 12.48 5.51 -3.08
CA ASP A 56 11.94 4.94 -4.33
C ASP A 56 10.94 3.83 -4.01
N MET A 57 9.65 4.15 -4.23
CA MET A 57 8.53 3.23 -3.99
C MET A 57 8.58 2.02 -4.94
N GLN A 58 8.94 2.22 -6.21
CA GLN A 58 9.00 1.16 -7.21
C GLN A 58 10.12 0.18 -6.88
N ALA A 59 11.33 0.68 -6.65
CA ALA A 59 12.46 -0.14 -6.25
C ALA A 59 12.17 -0.95 -4.98
N GLY A 60 11.62 -0.31 -3.94
CA GLY A 60 11.30 -0.96 -2.68
C GLY A 60 10.23 -2.04 -2.82
N SER A 61 9.16 -1.78 -3.57
CA SER A 61 8.12 -2.78 -3.82
C SER A 61 8.66 -3.95 -4.64
N GLN A 62 9.40 -3.69 -5.73
CA GLN A 62 9.92 -4.74 -6.61
C GLN A 62 11.04 -5.56 -5.95
N TYR A 63 11.84 -4.95 -5.06
CA TYR A 63 12.76 -5.70 -4.19
C TYR A 63 12.02 -6.77 -3.38
N ARG A 64 10.94 -6.37 -2.66
CA ARG A 64 10.13 -7.30 -1.87
C ARG A 64 9.49 -8.39 -2.74
N GLN A 65 9.00 -8.03 -3.94
CA GLN A 65 8.45 -9.00 -4.88
C GLN A 65 9.50 -10.00 -5.37
N ALA A 66 10.76 -9.59 -5.58
CA ALA A 66 11.85 -10.49 -5.94
C ALA A 66 12.15 -11.47 -4.79
N VAL A 67 12.25 -10.98 -3.55
CA VAL A 67 12.44 -11.82 -2.36
C VAL A 67 11.28 -12.78 -2.17
N LEU A 68 10.04 -12.31 -2.26
CA LEU A 68 8.83 -13.12 -2.10
C LEU A 68 8.80 -14.26 -3.13
N ARG A 69 9.03 -13.96 -4.41
CA ARG A 69 9.02 -14.98 -5.49
C ARG A 69 10.14 -15.98 -5.32
N ARG A 70 11.36 -15.55 -4.94
CA ARG A 70 12.47 -16.46 -4.61
C ARG A 70 12.11 -17.38 -3.45
N SER A 71 11.57 -16.79 -2.40
CA SER A 71 11.17 -17.49 -1.16
C SER A 71 10.09 -18.54 -1.41
N ILE A 72 9.03 -18.21 -2.16
CA ILE A 72 7.96 -19.15 -2.52
C ILE A 72 8.47 -20.23 -3.47
N ARG A 73 9.39 -19.92 -4.39
CA ARG A 73 10.01 -20.92 -5.25
C ARG A 73 10.80 -21.95 -4.45
N ALA A 74 11.50 -21.51 -3.39
CA ALA A 74 12.25 -22.39 -2.51
C ALA A 74 11.36 -23.20 -1.58
N LYS A 75 10.27 -22.63 -1.04
CA LYS A 75 9.28 -23.27 -0.19
C LYS A 75 7.87 -22.80 -0.54
N PRO A 76 7.13 -23.57 -1.34
CA PRO A 76 5.77 -23.21 -1.77
C PRO A 76 4.82 -22.94 -0.60
N LYS A 77 3.88 -22.02 -0.78
CA LYS A 77 2.85 -21.53 0.16
C LYS A 77 3.38 -20.56 1.21
N GLU A 78 4.26 -21.00 2.11
CA GLU A 78 4.70 -20.19 3.27
C GLU A 78 5.88 -19.28 2.92
N GLY A 79 6.76 -19.75 2.03
CA GLY A 79 8.03 -19.13 1.71
C GLY A 79 9.15 -19.54 2.67
N ASN A 80 10.37 -19.16 2.35
CA ASN A 80 11.56 -19.43 3.14
C ASN A 80 11.77 -18.32 4.19
N VAL A 81 11.68 -18.65 5.46
CA VAL A 81 11.81 -17.71 6.59
C VAL A 81 13.14 -16.93 6.52
N ALA A 82 14.25 -17.59 6.15
CA ALA A 82 15.54 -16.93 6.07
C ALA A 82 15.61 -15.81 5.00
N ASP A 83 14.81 -15.91 3.93
CA ASP A 83 14.73 -14.87 2.92
C ASP A 83 14.00 -13.62 3.48
N TYR A 84 12.90 -13.84 4.19
CA TYR A 84 12.17 -12.75 4.87
C TYR A 84 12.99 -12.10 5.98
N ASP A 85 13.78 -12.87 6.72
CA ASP A 85 14.67 -12.33 7.76
C ASP A 85 15.73 -11.40 7.14
N LYS A 86 16.29 -11.77 5.99
CA LYS A 86 17.23 -10.92 5.24
C LYS A 86 16.55 -9.64 4.71
N GLU A 87 15.32 -9.77 4.21
CA GLU A 87 14.51 -8.63 3.74
C GLU A 87 14.25 -7.64 4.87
N ILE A 88 13.79 -8.13 6.03
CA ILE A 88 13.57 -7.31 7.23
C ILE A 88 14.86 -6.59 7.64
N ALA A 89 15.98 -7.32 7.74
CA ALA A 89 17.26 -6.75 8.12
C ALA A 89 17.78 -5.71 7.11
N TYR A 90 17.49 -5.91 5.82
CA TYR A 90 17.84 -4.93 4.80
C TYR A 90 17.06 -3.61 4.98
N PHE A 91 15.73 -3.67 5.12
CA PHE A 91 14.92 -2.46 5.30
C PHE A 91 15.15 -1.81 6.66
N GLU A 92 15.43 -2.57 7.71
CA GLU A 92 15.84 -2.03 9.01
C GLU A 92 17.08 -1.14 8.84
N LYS A 93 18.10 -1.66 8.17
CA LYS A 93 19.35 -0.95 7.91
C LYS A 93 19.16 0.28 7.01
N LEU A 94 18.35 0.12 5.95
CA LEU A 94 18.03 1.22 5.03
C LEU A 94 17.30 2.35 5.76
N ALA A 95 16.28 2.04 6.57
CA ALA A 95 15.51 3.01 7.33
C ALA A 95 16.35 3.69 8.43
N ALA A 96 17.23 2.94 9.11
CA ALA A 96 18.13 3.50 10.12
C ALA A 96 19.14 4.48 9.51
N LYS A 97 19.67 4.16 8.32
CA LYS A 97 20.60 5.04 7.58
C LYS A 97 19.90 6.27 6.99
N ASN A 98 18.59 6.18 6.72
CA ASN A 98 17.79 7.20 6.05
C ASN A 98 16.52 7.55 6.87
N PRO A 99 16.66 8.20 8.03
CA PRO A 99 15.56 8.36 8.99
C PRO A 99 14.42 9.28 8.52
N THR A 100 14.56 9.94 7.38
CA THR A 100 13.55 10.81 6.76
C THR A 100 12.88 10.17 5.53
N ALA A 101 13.32 8.98 5.10
CA ALA A 101 12.79 8.28 3.94
C ALA A 101 11.48 7.55 4.29
N SER A 102 10.35 8.16 4.02
CA SER A 102 9.01 7.66 4.35
C SER A 102 8.74 6.30 3.70
N MET A 103 9.14 6.11 2.43
CA MET A 103 8.93 4.85 1.70
C MET A 103 9.85 3.72 2.22
N ALA A 104 11.04 4.02 2.74
CA ALA A 104 11.88 3.02 3.39
C ALA A 104 11.15 2.41 4.61
N PHE A 105 10.50 3.24 5.44
CA PHE A 105 9.68 2.77 6.56
C PHE A 105 8.42 2.03 6.11
N LEU A 106 7.77 2.47 5.03
CA LEU A 106 6.62 1.74 4.48
C LEU A 106 7.01 0.34 4.03
N ASN A 107 8.10 0.20 3.27
CA ASN A 107 8.60 -1.10 2.82
C ASN A 107 9.12 -1.94 3.98
N TYR A 108 9.71 -1.34 5.01
CA TYR A 108 10.09 -2.03 6.24
C TYR A 108 8.87 -2.63 6.95
N GLY A 109 7.76 -1.91 7.01
CA GLY A 109 6.50 -2.44 7.52
C GLY A 109 5.98 -3.60 6.67
N PHE A 110 6.00 -3.47 5.35
CA PHE A 110 5.58 -4.54 4.44
C PHE A 110 6.45 -5.80 4.56
N SER A 111 7.76 -5.69 4.82
CA SER A 111 8.63 -6.87 4.98
C SER A 111 8.21 -7.76 6.17
N TYR A 112 7.67 -7.16 7.23
CA TYR A 112 7.04 -7.92 8.31
C TYR A 112 5.74 -8.61 7.86
N VAL A 113 4.91 -7.92 7.06
CA VAL A 113 3.67 -8.49 6.49
C VAL A 113 3.99 -9.68 5.58
N ASP A 114 5.01 -9.57 4.73
CA ASP A 114 5.43 -10.64 3.81
C ASP A 114 5.87 -11.92 4.55
N LYS A 115 6.41 -11.78 5.78
CA LYS A 115 6.80 -12.90 6.65
C LYS A 115 5.63 -13.56 7.40
N ILE A 116 4.51 -12.87 7.62
CA ILE A 116 3.39 -13.35 8.44
C ILE A 116 2.96 -14.79 8.08
N PRO A 117 2.76 -15.17 6.79
CA PRO A 117 2.32 -16.52 6.43
C PRO A 117 3.32 -17.64 6.79
N ALA A 118 4.59 -17.30 6.98
CA ALA A 118 5.64 -18.24 7.35
C ALA A 118 5.83 -18.39 8.88
N ALA A 119 5.06 -17.64 9.68
CA ALA A 119 5.20 -17.57 11.14
C ALA A 119 4.07 -18.28 11.87
N GLY A 120 4.35 -18.78 13.07
CA GLY A 120 3.33 -19.30 13.98
C GLY A 120 2.48 -18.18 14.61
N SER A 121 1.29 -18.50 15.10
CA SER A 121 0.24 -17.54 15.49
C SER A 121 0.70 -16.44 16.45
N ILE A 122 1.51 -16.74 17.45
CA ILE A 122 2.04 -15.73 18.40
C ILE A 122 2.97 -14.75 17.64
N THR A 123 3.87 -15.31 16.82
CA THR A 123 4.82 -14.51 16.03
C THR A 123 4.09 -13.65 15.00
N GLN A 124 3.01 -14.13 14.40
CA GLN A 124 2.16 -13.34 13.48
C GLN A 124 1.66 -12.06 14.14
N VAL A 125 1.17 -12.13 15.38
CA VAL A 125 0.71 -10.96 16.14
C VAL A 125 1.85 -9.98 16.39
N ILE A 126 3.05 -10.47 16.73
CA ILE A 126 4.23 -9.61 16.92
C ILE A 126 4.60 -8.92 15.62
N LEU A 127 4.70 -9.67 14.52
CA LEU A 127 5.03 -9.12 13.18
C LEU A 127 4.00 -8.07 12.74
N ALA A 128 2.70 -8.34 12.91
CA ALA A 128 1.64 -7.41 12.58
C ALA A 128 1.73 -6.10 13.39
N ASN A 129 2.02 -6.16 14.69
CA ASN A 129 2.22 -4.96 15.51
C ASN A 129 3.47 -4.17 15.08
N THR A 130 4.56 -4.87 14.78
CA THR A 130 5.80 -4.23 14.31
C THR A 130 5.59 -3.56 12.95
N ALA A 131 4.87 -4.21 12.02
CA ALA A 131 4.48 -3.61 10.75
C ALA A 131 3.69 -2.31 10.95
N LEU A 132 2.68 -2.30 11.83
CA LEU A 132 1.89 -1.11 12.17
C LEU A 132 2.76 0.03 12.72
N THR A 133 3.79 -0.29 13.49
CA THR A 133 4.75 0.70 14.00
C THR A 133 5.53 1.35 12.85
N GLN A 134 5.99 0.57 11.87
CA GLN A 134 6.74 1.10 10.73
C GLN A 134 5.81 1.92 9.79
N PHE A 135 4.58 1.46 9.55
CA PHE A 135 3.58 2.24 8.80
C PHE A 135 3.26 3.57 9.49
N THR A 136 3.19 3.58 10.81
CA THR A 136 3.01 4.83 11.58
C THR A 136 4.18 5.78 11.35
N LYS A 137 5.42 5.27 11.43
CA LYS A 137 6.63 6.07 11.16
C LYS A 137 6.62 6.66 9.74
N SER A 138 6.24 5.86 8.74
CA SER A 138 6.09 6.33 7.36
C SER A 138 5.07 7.48 7.24
N ILE A 139 3.91 7.35 7.89
CA ILE A 139 2.85 8.38 7.88
C ILE A 139 3.29 9.64 8.60
N ASP A 140 3.97 9.52 9.75
CA ASP A 140 4.46 10.66 10.53
C ASP A 140 5.50 11.48 9.74
N LEU A 141 6.32 10.81 8.92
CA LEU A 141 7.26 11.48 8.03
C LEU A 141 6.56 12.14 6.83
N LYS A 142 5.68 11.41 6.17
CA LYS A 142 4.94 11.89 5.00
C LYS A 142 3.63 11.11 4.85
N PRO A 143 2.49 11.71 5.20
CA PRO A 143 1.19 11.08 4.99
C PRO A 143 0.89 10.96 3.48
N THR A 144 1.01 9.75 2.95
CA THR A 144 0.68 9.42 1.56
C THR A 144 -0.59 8.57 1.50
N TRP A 145 -1.28 8.57 0.34
CA TRP A 145 -2.44 7.72 0.12
C TRP A 145 -2.14 6.24 0.43
N ILE A 146 -0.99 5.74 -0.08
CA ILE A 146 -0.64 4.33 0.10
C ILE A 146 -0.30 4.00 1.57
N ALA A 147 0.39 4.88 2.29
CA ALA A 147 0.73 4.63 3.69
C ALA A 147 -0.53 4.63 4.58
N LEU A 148 -1.44 5.58 4.37
CA LEU A 148 -2.72 5.65 5.07
C LEU A 148 -3.62 4.46 4.73
N TYR A 149 -3.76 4.11 3.43
CA TYR A 149 -4.49 2.93 3.01
C TYR A 149 -3.93 1.66 3.65
N THR A 150 -2.61 1.47 3.59
CA THR A 150 -1.93 0.28 4.12
C THR A 150 -2.16 0.09 5.61
N ARG A 151 -1.91 1.13 6.42
CA ARG A 151 -2.12 1.04 7.87
C ARG A 151 -3.60 0.88 8.20
N GLY A 152 -4.46 1.66 7.55
CA GLY A 152 -5.91 1.59 7.73
C GLY A 152 -6.47 0.21 7.43
N ASN A 153 -6.11 -0.37 6.29
CA ASN A 153 -6.51 -1.72 5.91
C ASN A 153 -5.94 -2.78 6.88
N SER A 154 -4.69 -2.62 7.33
CA SER A 154 -4.06 -3.57 8.27
C SER A 154 -4.79 -3.66 9.61
N TYR A 155 -5.37 -2.55 10.10
CA TYR A 155 -6.19 -2.58 11.31
C TYR A 155 -7.47 -3.40 11.16
N LEU A 156 -7.98 -3.61 9.95
CA LEU A 156 -9.21 -4.38 9.73
C LEU A 156 -9.02 -5.88 9.89
N TYR A 157 -7.80 -6.39 9.80
CA TYR A 157 -7.50 -7.81 10.04
C TYR A 157 -7.57 -8.19 11.52
N TRP A 158 -7.57 -7.20 12.42
CA TRP A 158 -7.68 -7.48 13.85
C TRP A 158 -9.12 -7.83 14.25
N PRO A 159 -9.31 -8.81 15.14
CA PRO A 159 -10.62 -9.12 15.73
C PRO A 159 -11.29 -7.88 16.33
N ARG A 160 -12.62 -7.78 16.21
CA ARG A 160 -13.40 -6.63 16.71
C ARG A 160 -13.15 -6.32 18.19
N ILE A 161 -12.93 -7.37 19.00
CA ILE A 161 -12.68 -7.23 20.46
C ILE A 161 -11.48 -6.33 20.79
N PHE A 162 -10.52 -6.15 19.88
CA PHE A 162 -9.38 -5.26 20.08
C PHE A 162 -9.66 -3.80 19.78
N GLY A 163 -10.84 -3.46 19.25
CA GLY A 163 -11.26 -2.08 18.98
C GLY A 163 -10.43 -1.34 17.90
N ARG A 164 -9.57 -2.04 17.17
CA ARG A 164 -8.63 -1.41 16.19
C ARG A 164 -9.30 -0.95 14.90
N SER A 165 -10.48 -1.48 14.58
CA SER A 165 -11.17 -1.16 13.33
C SER A 165 -11.49 0.33 13.20
N GLN A 166 -11.75 1.05 14.30
CA GLN A 166 -11.96 2.50 14.27
C GLN A 166 -10.70 3.26 13.87
N LEU A 167 -9.51 2.81 14.28
CA LEU A 167 -8.23 3.39 13.82
C LEU A 167 -8.07 3.19 12.31
N GLY A 168 -8.48 2.02 11.81
CA GLY A 168 -8.50 1.72 10.38
C GLY A 168 -9.44 2.64 9.61
N VAL A 169 -10.66 2.86 10.10
CA VAL A 169 -11.62 3.79 9.49
C VAL A 169 -11.03 5.20 9.40
N ASN A 170 -10.41 5.69 10.46
CA ASN A 170 -9.84 7.04 10.50
C ASN A 170 -8.75 7.25 9.42
N ASP A 171 -7.90 6.26 9.19
CA ASP A 171 -6.86 6.33 8.16
C ASP A 171 -7.46 6.18 6.75
N LEU A 172 -8.43 5.28 6.58
CA LEU A 172 -9.10 5.07 5.30
C LEU A 172 -9.97 6.25 4.88
N GLU A 173 -10.59 6.97 5.82
CA GLU A 173 -11.29 8.24 5.55
C GLU A 173 -10.32 9.32 5.02
N LYS A 174 -9.09 9.39 5.58
CA LYS A 174 -8.06 10.30 5.07
C LYS A 174 -7.60 9.90 3.67
N ALA A 175 -7.35 8.60 3.43
CA ALA A 175 -6.99 8.10 2.10
C ALA A 175 -8.12 8.34 1.08
N TYR A 176 -9.39 8.14 1.47
CA TYR A 176 -10.56 8.50 0.66
C TYR A 176 -10.60 9.99 0.33
N GLY A 177 -10.35 10.85 1.33
CA GLY A 177 -10.26 12.30 1.14
C GLY A 177 -9.19 12.69 0.12
N MET A 178 -8.04 12.00 0.11
CA MET A 178 -6.95 12.26 -0.85
C MET A 178 -7.32 11.86 -2.29
N GLN A 179 -8.13 10.82 -2.49
CA GLN A 179 -8.54 10.39 -3.83
C GLN A 179 -9.79 11.12 -4.36
N LYS A 180 -10.57 11.74 -3.46
CA LYS A 180 -11.80 12.43 -3.82
C LYS A 180 -11.51 13.60 -4.75
N GLY A 181 -12.21 13.65 -5.88
CA GLY A 181 -12.01 14.69 -6.89
C GLY A 181 -10.78 14.49 -7.79
N GLN A 182 -10.01 13.42 -7.58
CA GLN A 182 -8.93 13.03 -8.49
C GLN A 182 -9.50 12.21 -9.65
N GLY A 183 -8.74 12.13 -10.76
CA GLY A 183 -9.05 11.23 -11.87
C GLY A 183 -9.12 9.76 -11.40
N LYS A 184 -9.93 8.94 -12.10
CA LYS A 184 -10.07 7.50 -11.79
C LYS A 184 -8.71 6.80 -11.95
N LYS A 185 -8.26 6.12 -10.88
CA LYS A 185 -7.12 5.20 -10.89
C LYS A 185 -7.60 3.83 -10.42
N SER A 186 -7.11 2.74 -11.02
CA SER A 186 -7.59 1.37 -10.74
C SER A 186 -7.53 1.03 -9.26
N TYR A 187 -6.44 1.40 -8.57
CA TYR A 187 -6.22 1.08 -7.17
C TYR A 187 -7.12 1.86 -6.18
N TYR A 188 -7.78 2.92 -6.61
CA TYR A 188 -8.71 3.67 -5.75
C TYR A 188 -9.93 2.83 -5.30
N VAL A 189 -10.28 1.80 -6.04
CA VAL A 189 -11.33 0.85 -5.63
C VAL A 189 -11.04 0.22 -4.26
N ARG A 190 -9.77 0.04 -3.91
CA ARG A 190 -9.33 -0.58 -2.66
C ARG A 190 -9.80 0.19 -1.43
N VAL A 191 -9.80 1.53 -1.47
CA VAL A 191 -10.30 2.35 -0.35
C VAL A 191 -11.81 2.22 -0.18
N PHE A 192 -12.59 2.19 -1.25
CA PHE A 192 -14.04 1.98 -1.14
C PHE A 192 -14.37 0.63 -0.50
N ILE A 193 -13.65 -0.43 -0.86
CA ILE A 193 -13.80 -1.76 -0.27
C ILE A 193 -13.44 -1.72 1.22
N SER A 194 -12.21 -1.31 1.54
CA SER A 194 -11.70 -1.38 2.91
C SER A 194 -12.40 -0.41 3.87
N LEU A 195 -12.76 0.81 3.41
CA LEU A 195 -13.50 1.76 4.24
C LEU A 195 -14.91 1.25 4.55
N GLY A 196 -15.58 0.64 3.58
CA GLY A 196 -16.88 0.01 3.81
C GLY A 196 -16.78 -1.18 4.78
N ASP A 197 -15.75 -2.03 4.64
CA ASP A 197 -15.48 -3.11 5.60
C ASP A 197 -15.19 -2.56 7.01
N GLY A 198 -14.47 -1.45 7.09
CA GLY A 198 -14.20 -0.75 8.34
C GLY A 198 -15.47 -0.22 9.00
N TYR A 199 -16.35 0.43 8.24
CA TYR A 199 -17.65 0.87 8.75
C TYR A 199 -18.51 -0.32 9.19
N TRP A 200 -18.53 -1.42 8.44
CA TRP A 200 -19.22 -2.63 8.85
C TRP A 200 -18.64 -3.20 10.15
N LYS A 201 -17.31 -3.22 10.32
CA LYS A 201 -16.63 -3.70 11.53
C LYS A 201 -16.88 -2.79 12.76
N THR A 202 -17.27 -1.54 12.54
CA THR A 202 -17.62 -0.56 13.57
C THR A 202 -19.13 -0.36 13.69
N ASP A 203 -19.92 -1.34 13.26
CA ASP A 203 -21.39 -1.42 13.36
C ASP A 203 -22.13 -0.26 12.66
N ASN A 204 -21.52 0.34 11.63
CA ASN A 204 -22.11 1.41 10.85
C ASN A 204 -22.48 0.94 9.44
N MET A 205 -23.51 0.09 9.36
CA MET A 205 -23.95 -0.56 8.11
C MET A 205 -24.39 0.44 7.05
N ASP A 206 -25.05 1.53 7.43
CA ASP A 206 -25.52 2.54 6.47
C ASP A 206 -24.36 3.21 5.74
N LYS A 207 -23.32 3.60 6.47
CA LYS A 207 -22.10 4.12 5.88
C LYS A 207 -21.37 3.08 5.04
N ALA A 208 -21.31 1.81 5.50
CA ALA A 208 -20.71 0.73 4.74
C ALA A 208 -21.39 0.56 3.36
N LYS A 209 -22.73 0.44 3.34
CA LYS A 209 -23.50 0.33 2.10
C LYS A 209 -23.36 1.58 1.23
N ALA A 210 -23.33 2.77 1.80
CA ALA A 210 -23.17 4.01 1.04
C ALA A 210 -21.82 4.07 0.31
N ILE A 211 -20.71 3.78 1.00
CA ILE A 211 -19.36 3.85 0.40
C ILE A 211 -19.13 2.72 -0.61
N TRP A 212 -19.65 1.49 -0.39
CA TRP A 212 -19.60 0.43 -1.39
C TRP A 212 -20.39 0.77 -2.65
N LYS A 213 -21.60 1.40 -2.53
CA LYS A 213 -22.39 1.86 -3.68
C LYS A 213 -21.69 2.96 -4.46
N GLU A 214 -21.08 3.92 -3.76
CA GLU A 214 -20.28 4.97 -4.39
C GLU A 214 -19.10 4.37 -5.16
N GLY A 215 -18.36 3.44 -4.53
CA GLY A 215 -17.28 2.71 -5.18
C GLY A 215 -17.75 1.93 -6.41
N LEU A 216 -18.89 1.25 -6.34
CA LEU A 216 -19.45 0.49 -7.46
C LEU A 216 -19.88 1.40 -8.63
N ALA A 217 -20.38 2.61 -8.34
CA ALA A 217 -20.70 3.59 -9.39
C ALA A 217 -19.43 4.03 -10.15
N MET A 218 -18.28 4.15 -9.47
CA MET A 218 -17.00 4.50 -10.08
C MET A 218 -16.30 3.30 -10.72
N PHE A 219 -16.44 2.10 -10.15
CA PHE A 219 -15.80 0.84 -10.55
C PHE A 219 -16.85 -0.27 -10.76
N PRO A 220 -17.69 -0.17 -11.81
CA PRO A 220 -18.81 -1.10 -12.03
C PRO A 220 -18.35 -2.54 -12.30
N GLU A 221 -17.09 -2.75 -12.67
CA GLU A 221 -16.46 -4.06 -12.85
C GLU A 221 -16.08 -4.75 -11.53
N SER A 222 -15.99 -4.02 -10.42
CA SER A 222 -15.47 -4.55 -9.14
C SER A 222 -16.35 -5.65 -8.54
N GLN A 223 -15.90 -6.89 -8.66
CA GLN A 223 -16.60 -8.03 -8.06
C GLN A 223 -16.64 -7.93 -6.53
N GLY A 224 -15.55 -7.45 -5.90
CA GLY A 224 -15.50 -7.28 -4.44
C GLY A 224 -16.57 -6.33 -3.88
N LEU A 225 -16.93 -5.27 -4.62
CA LEU A 225 -18.02 -4.38 -4.23
C LEU A 225 -19.40 -5.00 -4.48
N LYS A 226 -19.58 -5.70 -5.62
CA LYS A 226 -20.83 -6.44 -5.93
C LYS A 226 -21.12 -7.46 -4.85
N ASP A 227 -20.13 -8.25 -4.46
CA ASP A 227 -20.30 -9.32 -3.47
C ASP A 227 -20.73 -8.78 -2.11
N ARG A 228 -20.21 -7.62 -1.68
CA ARG A 228 -20.59 -6.97 -0.42
C ARG A 228 -22.02 -6.44 -0.46
N LEU A 229 -22.41 -5.84 -1.58
CA LEU A 229 -23.75 -5.28 -1.76
C LEU A 229 -24.84 -6.34 -1.98
N ALA A 230 -24.45 -7.53 -2.45
CA ALA A 230 -25.37 -8.65 -2.66
C ALA A 230 -25.64 -9.48 -1.40
N LYS A 231 -24.94 -9.21 -0.29
CA LYS A 231 -25.03 -10.00 0.94
C LYS A 231 -25.49 -9.14 2.11
N ASP A 232 -26.21 -9.79 3.06
CA ASP A 232 -26.66 -9.19 4.32
C ASP A 232 -26.48 -10.19 5.46
N GLY A 233 -26.56 -9.70 6.72
CA GLY A 233 -26.54 -10.54 7.92
C GLY A 233 -25.35 -11.47 7.99
N ASP A 234 -25.59 -12.75 8.29
CA ASP A 234 -24.55 -13.75 8.46
C ASP A 234 -23.78 -14.03 7.16
N ALA A 235 -24.44 -14.01 6.01
CA ALA A 235 -23.76 -14.21 4.73
C ALA A 235 -22.73 -13.11 4.41
N LEU A 236 -23.02 -11.85 4.78
CA LEU A 236 -22.08 -10.76 4.66
C LEU A 236 -20.95 -10.91 5.67
N LYS A 237 -21.27 -11.31 6.89
CA LYS A 237 -20.26 -11.56 7.94
C LYS A 237 -19.27 -12.64 7.51
N GLU A 238 -19.76 -13.79 7.08
CA GLU A 238 -18.91 -14.91 6.61
C GLU A 238 -18.02 -14.47 5.44
N TYR A 239 -18.57 -13.71 4.50
CA TYR A 239 -17.81 -13.20 3.37
C TYR A 239 -16.68 -12.25 3.82
N ILE A 240 -16.98 -11.24 4.63
CA ILE A 240 -15.98 -10.27 5.09
C ILE A 240 -14.93 -10.95 5.97
N ASP A 241 -15.32 -11.83 6.88
CA ASP A 241 -14.39 -12.59 7.71
C ASP A 241 -13.46 -13.47 6.84
N SER A 242 -13.98 -14.03 5.74
CA SER A 242 -13.18 -14.82 4.82
C SER A 242 -12.15 -14.02 4.01
N VAL A 243 -12.45 -12.76 3.67
CA VAL A 243 -11.50 -11.89 2.94
C VAL A 243 -10.53 -11.17 3.85
N LEU A 244 -10.89 -10.94 5.12
CA LEU A 244 -10.04 -10.36 6.16
C LEU A 244 -9.38 -11.44 7.04
N ASP A 245 -9.25 -12.65 6.54
CA ASP A 245 -8.58 -13.74 7.24
C ASP A 245 -7.07 -13.49 7.36
N PRO A 246 -6.53 -13.29 8.58
CA PRO A 246 -5.11 -13.02 8.78
C PRO A 246 -4.21 -14.22 8.43
N GLY A 247 -4.77 -15.42 8.30
CA GLY A 247 -4.06 -16.62 7.85
C GLY A 247 -3.78 -16.64 6.35
N LYS A 248 -4.45 -15.80 5.57
CA LYS A 248 -4.23 -15.69 4.13
C LYS A 248 -3.11 -14.70 3.81
N ARG A 249 -2.34 -15.01 2.76
CA ARG A 249 -1.35 -14.06 2.24
C ARG A 249 -2.05 -12.83 1.66
N VAL A 250 -1.65 -11.67 2.13
CA VAL A 250 -2.10 -10.38 1.58
C VAL A 250 -1.24 -10.03 0.37
N ASP A 251 -1.85 -9.50 -0.68
CA ASP A 251 -1.13 -8.94 -1.81
C ASP A 251 -0.46 -7.62 -1.40
N THR A 252 0.86 -7.62 -1.42
CA THR A 252 1.72 -6.47 -1.07
C THR A 252 2.40 -5.87 -2.30
N ASP A 253 2.04 -6.30 -3.51
CA ASP A 253 2.52 -5.69 -4.77
C ASP A 253 1.90 -4.30 -4.95
N LEU A 254 2.74 -3.29 -5.09
CA LEU A 254 2.32 -1.91 -5.28
C LEU A 254 2.41 -1.47 -6.76
N ARG A 255 2.61 -2.40 -7.69
CA ARG A 255 2.81 -2.10 -9.12
C ARG A 255 1.71 -1.23 -9.72
N GLU A 256 0.47 -1.38 -9.29
CA GLU A 256 -0.65 -0.57 -9.75
C GLU A 256 -0.45 0.94 -9.53
N LEU A 257 0.41 1.33 -8.58
CA LEU A 257 0.63 2.74 -8.26
C LEU A 257 1.46 3.48 -9.32
N TRP A 258 2.25 2.78 -10.12
CA TRP A 258 3.08 3.38 -11.18
C TRP A 258 2.83 2.80 -12.57
N ALA A 259 2.29 1.60 -12.72
CA ALA A 259 2.09 0.95 -14.03
C ALA A 259 1.04 1.64 -14.94
N GLN A 260 0.30 2.63 -14.41
CA GLN A 260 -0.77 3.35 -15.11
C GLN A 260 -0.45 4.84 -15.34
N GLN A 261 0.80 5.23 -15.17
CA GLN A 261 1.23 6.62 -15.39
C GLN A 261 1.66 6.84 -16.84
#